data_917d4b293f64706dbdf42056bb5dc579
#
_entry.id   917d4b293f64706dbdf42056bb5dc579
#
_cell.length_a   1.000
_cell.length_b   1.000
_cell.length_c   1.000
_cell.angle_alpha   90.00
_cell.angle_beta   90.00
_cell.angle_gamma   90.00
#
_symmetry.space_group_name_H-M   'P 1'
#
loop_
_entity.id
_entity.type
_entity.pdbx_description
1 polymer ?
#
loop_
_entity_poly.entity_id
_entity_poly.type
_entity_poly.pdbx_seq_one_letter_code
_entity_poly.pdbx_strand_id
1 'polypeptide(L)'
;QNGDTMLIYFSSGTTGQPKMVVHDFTYPLGHIVTAKFWQNVRDGGLHYTVADTGWAKSAWGKLYGQWICGSAVFVHDYEKFSATKTLELCAKFGVNTFCAPPTVYRFLIKEDLRKYDFSRLEYAVVAGEPLNPEVYERFLQATGLKLMEAYGQTEMTVGVGNFTGMAPKPGSMGRPSPLYRMFLVRPDGTPCDAGEQGEIAIPADRCRALGM
;
A
#
# COMPACT_ATOMS: atom_id res chain seq x y z
N GLN A 1 -25.80 11.08 0.05
CA GLN A 1 -25.87 10.10 -1.07
C GLN A 1 -24.46 9.58 -1.33
N ASN A 2 -24.31 8.42 -2.01
CA ASN A 2 -23.00 7.83 -2.23
C ASN A 2 -22.05 8.73 -3.04
N GLY A 3 -22.57 9.59 -3.92
CA GLY A 3 -21.80 10.53 -4.72
C GLY A 3 -21.48 11.87 -4.03
N ASP A 4 -21.88 12.04 -2.76
CA ASP A 4 -21.50 13.24 -2.01
C ASP A 4 -20.02 13.20 -1.63
N THR A 5 -19.38 14.35 -1.54
CA THR A 5 -17.97 14.44 -1.12
C THR A 5 -17.81 13.91 0.29
N MET A 6 -17.00 12.88 0.45
CA MET A 6 -16.64 12.31 1.75
C MET A 6 -15.31 12.87 2.26
N LEU A 7 -14.32 13.00 1.35
CA LEU A 7 -12.94 13.26 1.73
C LEU A 7 -12.22 14.07 0.65
N ILE A 8 -11.40 15.00 1.07
CA ILE A 8 -10.54 15.78 0.18
C ILE A 8 -9.10 15.63 0.67
N TYR A 9 -8.23 15.15 -0.23
CA TYR A 9 -6.79 15.18 -0.04
C TYR A 9 -6.16 16.32 -0.83
N PHE A 10 -5.00 16.76 -0.37
CA PHE A 10 -4.18 17.72 -1.10
C PHE A 10 -2.92 17.03 -1.59
N SER A 11 -2.66 17.07 -2.88
CA SER A 11 -1.42 16.59 -3.48
C SER A 11 -0.56 17.77 -3.92
N SER A 12 0.77 17.60 -3.90
CA SER A 12 1.73 18.66 -4.23
C SER A 12 1.66 19.14 -5.68
N GLY A 13 0.97 18.44 -6.57
CA GLY A 13 0.82 18.79 -7.98
C GLY A 13 2.17 18.98 -8.71
N THR A 14 2.21 18.70 -9.99
CA THR A 14 3.40 18.90 -10.84
C THR A 14 3.63 20.37 -11.21
N THR A 15 2.64 21.25 -10.99
CA THR A 15 2.64 22.67 -11.42
C THR A 15 2.81 23.67 -10.28
N GLY A 16 3.22 23.21 -9.09
CA GLY A 16 3.55 24.05 -7.92
C GLY A 16 2.38 24.47 -7.04
N GLN A 17 1.12 24.38 -7.50
CA GLN A 17 -0.05 24.60 -6.64
C GLN A 17 -0.63 23.27 -6.17
N PRO A 18 -0.99 23.15 -4.87
CA PRO A 18 -1.66 21.95 -4.37
C PRO A 18 -2.96 21.69 -5.13
N LYS A 19 -3.16 20.42 -5.51
CA LYS A 19 -4.40 19.98 -6.15
C LYS A 19 -5.28 19.27 -5.12
N MET A 20 -6.57 19.55 -5.15
CA MET A 20 -7.57 18.84 -4.37
C MET A 20 -7.97 17.56 -5.07
N VAL A 21 -7.81 16.44 -4.39
CA VAL A 21 -8.30 15.13 -4.83
C VAL A 21 -9.52 14.79 -3.99
N VAL A 22 -10.66 14.70 -4.65
CA VAL A 22 -11.97 14.50 -4.01
C VAL A 22 -12.39 13.05 -4.14
N HIS A 23 -12.82 12.46 -3.03
CA HIS A 23 -13.40 11.12 -2.99
C HIS A 23 -14.80 11.15 -2.39
N ASP A 24 -15.68 10.32 -2.91
CA ASP A 24 -17.03 10.14 -2.42
C ASP A 24 -17.15 8.96 -1.42
N PHE A 25 -18.36 8.67 -0.95
CA PHE A 25 -18.61 7.61 0.03
C PHE A 25 -18.44 6.18 -0.53
N THR A 26 -18.14 6.01 -1.81
CA THR A 26 -17.80 4.69 -2.37
C THR A 26 -16.31 4.38 -2.28
N TYR A 27 -15.45 5.39 -2.07
CA TYR A 27 -14.01 5.24 -1.94
C TYR A 27 -13.56 4.18 -0.91
N PRO A 28 -14.12 4.13 0.31
CA PRO A 28 -13.77 3.09 1.28
C PRO A 28 -14.01 1.67 0.78
N LEU A 29 -15.01 1.46 -0.07
CA LEU A 29 -15.31 0.14 -0.65
C LEU A 29 -14.22 -0.34 -1.60
N GLY A 30 -13.60 0.58 -2.36
CA GLY A 30 -12.45 0.27 -3.20
C GLY A 30 -11.25 -0.22 -2.40
N HIS A 31 -11.13 0.19 -1.13
CA HIS A 31 -10.05 -0.24 -0.23
C HIS A 31 -10.25 -1.64 0.37
N ILE A 32 -11.37 -2.31 0.13
CA ILE A 32 -11.50 -3.75 0.39
C ILE A 32 -10.43 -4.52 -0.40
N VAL A 33 -10.20 -4.14 -1.66
CA VAL A 33 -9.14 -4.76 -2.48
C VAL A 33 -7.76 -4.49 -1.90
N THR A 34 -7.50 -3.27 -1.46
CA THR A 34 -6.24 -2.91 -0.80
C THR A 34 -6.01 -3.76 0.46
N ALA A 35 -6.99 -3.81 1.36
CA ALA A 35 -6.85 -4.46 2.65
C ALA A 35 -6.86 -5.99 2.54
N LYS A 36 -7.87 -6.55 1.88
CA LYS A 36 -8.08 -8.00 1.83
C LYS A 36 -7.13 -8.70 0.88
N PHE A 37 -6.92 -8.15 -0.32
CA PHE A 37 -6.22 -8.85 -1.38
C PHE A 37 -4.77 -8.40 -1.60
N TRP A 38 -4.38 -7.24 -1.08
CA TRP A 38 -2.98 -6.82 -1.10
C TRP A 38 -2.34 -6.89 0.29
N GLN A 39 -2.94 -6.29 1.33
CA GLN A 39 -2.40 -6.35 2.69
C GLN A 39 -2.70 -7.66 3.42
N ASN A 40 -3.56 -8.50 2.85
CA ASN A 40 -3.96 -9.79 3.40
C ASN A 40 -4.53 -9.69 4.83
N VAL A 41 -5.25 -8.61 5.14
CA VAL A 41 -5.91 -8.49 6.44
C VAL A 41 -7.09 -9.46 6.53
N ARG A 42 -7.35 -9.94 7.73
CA ARG A 42 -8.43 -10.88 8.03
C ARG A 42 -9.24 -10.43 9.23
N ASP A 43 -10.43 -10.96 9.34
CA ASP A 43 -11.28 -10.78 10.51
C ASP A 43 -10.56 -11.24 11.79
N GLY A 44 -10.64 -10.44 12.85
CA GLY A 44 -9.94 -10.67 14.12
C GLY A 44 -8.42 -10.52 14.06
N GLY A 45 -7.84 -10.15 12.90
CA GLY A 45 -6.40 -9.88 12.77
C GLY A 45 -6.00 -8.51 13.32
N LEU A 46 -4.69 -8.28 13.46
CA LEU A 46 -4.10 -7.00 13.84
C LEU A 46 -3.20 -6.48 12.73
N HIS A 47 -3.59 -5.35 12.13
CA HIS A 47 -2.83 -4.68 11.07
C HIS A 47 -2.08 -3.47 11.58
N TYR A 48 -0.82 -3.30 11.17
CA TYR A 48 -0.03 -2.13 11.45
C TYR A 48 0.51 -1.49 10.17
N THR A 49 0.10 -0.24 9.89
CA THR A 49 0.69 0.60 8.85
C THR A 49 1.52 1.71 9.46
N VAL A 50 2.80 1.79 9.08
CA VAL A 50 3.66 2.94 9.37
C VAL A 50 3.43 3.99 8.27
N ALA A 51 2.69 5.03 8.62
CA ALA A 51 2.43 6.18 7.74
C ALA A 51 2.17 7.43 8.58
N ASP A 52 2.70 8.56 8.12
CA ASP A 52 2.37 9.87 8.67
C ASP A 52 0.90 10.20 8.45
N THR A 53 0.25 10.83 9.43
CA THR A 53 -1.17 11.18 9.37
C THR A 53 -1.49 12.25 8.34
N GLY A 54 -0.50 13.00 7.87
CA GLY A 54 -0.63 13.94 6.76
C GLY A 54 -0.69 13.27 5.38
N TRP A 55 -0.42 11.97 5.28
CA TRP A 55 -0.49 11.23 4.03
C TRP A 55 -1.81 10.48 3.88
N ALA A 56 -2.37 10.48 2.69
CA ALA A 56 -3.57 9.71 2.36
C ALA A 56 -3.46 8.23 2.78
N LYS A 57 -2.26 7.65 2.71
CA LYS A 57 -1.96 6.29 3.17
C LYS A 57 -2.33 6.02 4.62
N SER A 58 -2.34 7.04 5.49
CA SER A 58 -2.76 6.89 6.89
C SER A 58 -4.25 6.55 7.02
N ALA A 59 -5.07 6.98 6.08
CA ALA A 59 -6.50 6.65 6.06
C ALA A 59 -6.76 5.35 5.28
N TRP A 60 -6.38 5.30 4.01
CA TRP A 60 -6.67 4.14 3.18
C TRP A 60 -5.81 2.91 3.50
N GLY A 61 -4.60 3.11 3.99
CA GLY A 61 -3.66 2.02 4.30
C GLY A 61 -3.90 1.38 5.66
N LYS A 62 -4.74 1.95 6.51
CA LYS A 62 -4.98 1.38 7.85
C LYS A 62 -6.39 1.54 8.43
N LEU A 63 -7.31 2.27 7.80
CA LEU A 63 -8.63 2.47 8.40
C LEU A 63 -9.75 1.80 7.62
N TYR A 64 -10.02 2.27 6.40
CA TYR A 64 -11.25 1.92 5.70
C TYR A 64 -11.35 0.43 5.38
N GLY A 65 -10.45 -0.09 4.58
CA GLY A 65 -10.51 -1.48 4.17
C GLY A 65 -10.29 -2.44 5.34
N GLN A 66 -9.44 -2.08 6.29
CA GLN A 66 -9.12 -2.90 7.46
C GLN A 66 -10.36 -3.08 8.35
N TRP A 67 -11.06 -1.99 8.66
CA TRP A 67 -12.28 -2.07 9.46
C TRP A 67 -13.43 -2.78 8.73
N ILE A 68 -13.59 -2.54 7.43
CA ILE A 68 -14.59 -3.26 6.63
C ILE A 68 -14.29 -4.77 6.61
N CYS A 69 -13.01 -5.16 6.62
CA CYS A 69 -12.59 -6.56 6.67
C CYS A 69 -12.50 -7.15 8.09
N GLY A 70 -12.97 -6.44 9.12
CA GLY A 70 -13.00 -6.92 10.51
C GLY A 70 -11.64 -6.96 11.21
N SER A 71 -10.61 -6.31 10.65
CA SER A 71 -9.27 -6.27 11.23
C SER A 71 -9.13 -5.11 12.22
N ALA A 72 -8.51 -5.39 13.38
CA ALA A 72 -8.04 -4.35 14.28
C ALA A 72 -6.87 -3.59 13.67
N VAL A 73 -6.75 -2.31 14.02
CA VAL A 73 -5.69 -1.41 13.56
C VAL A 73 -4.79 -1.04 14.72
N PHE A 74 -3.50 -1.36 14.60
CA PHE A 74 -2.50 -0.92 15.57
C PHE A 74 -2.10 0.53 15.30
N VAL A 75 -2.21 1.38 16.31
CA VAL A 75 -1.83 2.79 16.25
C VAL A 75 -0.68 3.04 17.22
N HIS A 76 0.37 3.66 16.72
CA HIS A 76 1.54 4.05 17.49
C HIS A 76 1.89 5.51 17.17
N ASP A 77 1.83 6.33 18.18
CA ASP A 77 2.25 7.73 18.12
C ASP A 77 3.73 7.85 18.49
N TYR A 78 4.50 8.62 17.71
CA TYR A 78 5.92 8.85 17.94
C TYR A 78 6.38 10.16 17.30
N GLU A 79 7.22 10.89 18.00
CA GLU A 79 7.86 12.10 17.47
C GLU A 79 8.96 11.79 16.45
N LYS A 80 9.68 10.68 16.69
CA LYS A 80 10.78 10.23 15.82
C LYS A 80 10.67 8.74 15.55
N PHE A 81 10.76 8.35 14.29
CA PHE A 81 10.77 6.94 13.90
C PHE A 81 11.94 6.18 14.53
N SER A 82 11.65 5.00 15.07
CA SER A 82 12.63 4.05 15.61
C SER A 82 12.34 2.66 15.05
N ALA A 83 13.31 2.11 14.32
CA ALA A 83 13.23 0.75 13.77
C ALA A 83 13.11 -0.29 14.89
N THR A 84 13.99 -0.22 15.90
CA THR A 84 13.98 -1.08 17.07
C THR A 84 12.60 -1.09 17.74
N LYS A 85 12.05 0.12 18.02
CA LYS A 85 10.74 0.24 18.66
C LYS A 85 9.61 -0.33 17.83
N THR A 86 9.64 -0.11 16.51
CA THR A 86 8.65 -0.68 15.59
C THR A 86 8.66 -2.21 15.62
N LEU A 87 9.85 -2.82 15.58
CA LEU A 87 10.01 -4.27 15.64
C LEU A 87 9.56 -4.85 16.99
N GLU A 88 9.93 -4.21 18.11
CA GLU A 88 9.46 -4.58 19.45
C GLU A 88 7.93 -4.56 19.55
N LEU A 89 7.28 -3.53 19.00
CA LEU A 89 5.82 -3.41 19.02
C LEU A 89 5.15 -4.46 18.16
N CYS A 90 5.68 -4.75 16.98
CA CYS A 90 5.19 -5.83 16.12
C CYS A 90 5.22 -7.17 16.85
N ALA A 91 6.35 -7.50 17.49
CA ALA A 91 6.51 -8.73 18.27
C ALA A 91 5.59 -8.76 19.50
N LYS A 92 5.64 -7.69 20.32
CA LYS A 92 4.89 -7.59 21.58
C LYS A 92 3.38 -7.73 21.42
N PHE A 93 2.82 -7.09 20.40
CA PHE A 93 1.37 -7.08 20.18
C PHE A 93 0.89 -8.15 19.19
N GLY A 94 1.80 -8.94 18.63
CA GLY A 94 1.45 -10.00 17.69
C GLY A 94 0.80 -9.48 16.41
N VAL A 95 1.39 -8.44 15.80
CA VAL A 95 0.93 -7.88 14.53
C VAL A 95 0.92 -8.98 13.47
N ASN A 96 -0.21 -9.18 12.79
CA ASN A 96 -0.37 -10.20 11.75
C ASN A 96 0.06 -9.71 10.37
N THR A 97 -0.28 -8.44 10.05
CA THR A 97 0.05 -7.85 8.75
C THR A 97 0.70 -6.49 8.94
N PHE A 98 1.80 -6.25 8.24
CA PHE A 98 2.60 -5.04 8.39
C PHE A 98 2.76 -4.32 7.04
N CYS A 99 2.49 -3.01 7.03
CA CYS A 99 2.60 -2.15 5.86
C CYS A 99 3.52 -0.96 6.17
N ALA A 100 4.52 -0.75 5.32
CA ALA A 100 5.41 0.39 5.46
C ALA A 100 5.99 0.83 4.09
N PRO A 101 6.51 2.06 3.95
CA PRO A 101 7.25 2.46 2.76
C PRO A 101 8.63 1.79 2.73
N PRO A 102 9.27 1.68 1.54
CA PRO A 102 10.62 1.13 1.40
C PRO A 102 11.67 1.78 2.31
N THR A 103 11.55 3.08 2.53
CA THR A 103 12.43 3.82 3.45
C THR A 103 12.39 3.23 4.86
N VAL A 104 11.23 2.86 5.37
CA VAL A 104 11.10 2.21 6.69
C VAL A 104 11.78 0.84 6.66
N TYR A 105 11.52 0.01 5.65
CA TYR A 105 12.16 -1.30 5.53
C TYR A 105 13.68 -1.20 5.46
N ARG A 106 14.24 -0.16 4.81
CA ARG A 106 15.71 0.09 4.82
C ARG A 106 16.26 0.32 6.22
N PHE A 107 15.48 0.88 7.14
CA PHE A 107 15.88 0.97 8.54
C PHE A 107 15.71 -0.35 9.28
N LEU A 108 14.58 -1.05 9.06
CA LEU A 108 14.31 -2.32 9.74
C LEU A 108 15.39 -3.38 9.45
N ILE A 109 15.84 -3.51 8.20
CA ILE A 109 16.85 -4.50 7.81
C ILE A 109 18.27 -4.19 8.32
N LYS A 110 18.50 -3.04 8.94
CA LYS A 110 19.76 -2.74 9.64
C LYS A 110 19.79 -3.33 11.05
N GLU A 111 18.63 -3.63 11.62
CA GLU A 111 18.51 -4.33 12.89
C GLU A 111 18.73 -5.84 12.71
N ASP A 112 19.09 -6.54 13.77
CA ASP A 112 19.08 -8.01 13.78
C ASP A 112 17.64 -8.51 13.98
N LEU A 113 16.94 -8.73 12.87
CA LEU A 113 15.53 -9.13 12.86
C LEU A 113 15.28 -10.47 13.58
N ARG A 114 16.30 -11.33 13.73
CA ARG A 114 16.19 -12.63 14.40
C ARG A 114 16.02 -12.52 15.91
N LYS A 115 16.24 -11.33 16.48
CA LYS A 115 16.03 -11.06 17.91
C LYS A 115 14.57 -10.86 18.29
N TYR A 116 13.68 -10.72 17.31
CA TYR A 116 12.27 -10.42 17.51
C TYR A 116 11.41 -11.63 17.18
N ASP A 117 10.37 -11.85 17.99
CA ASP A 117 9.38 -12.91 17.71
C ASP A 117 8.37 -12.43 16.67
N PHE A 118 8.54 -12.91 15.44
CA PHE A 118 7.61 -12.67 14.34
C PHE A 118 6.71 -13.87 14.04
N SER A 119 6.53 -14.79 14.99
CA SER A 119 5.66 -15.97 14.81
C SER A 119 4.21 -15.63 14.45
N ARG A 120 3.76 -14.42 14.79
CA ARG A 120 2.43 -13.90 14.46
C ARG A 120 2.40 -13.04 13.18
N LEU A 121 3.54 -12.60 12.67
CA LEU A 121 3.61 -11.80 11.44
C LEU A 121 3.52 -12.73 10.23
N GLU A 122 2.40 -12.67 9.55
CA GLU A 122 2.04 -13.57 8.46
C GLU A 122 2.28 -12.93 7.09
N TYR A 123 2.25 -11.59 7.01
CA TYR A 123 2.29 -10.88 5.73
C TYR A 123 2.89 -9.49 5.86
N ALA A 124 3.70 -9.13 4.87
CA ALA A 124 4.37 -7.83 4.83
C ALA A 124 4.21 -7.18 3.46
N VAL A 125 3.81 -5.92 3.44
CA VAL A 125 3.56 -5.18 2.20
C VAL A 125 4.31 -3.86 2.18
N VAL A 126 4.63 -3.39 0.98
CA VAL A 126 5.42 -2.19 0.76
C VAL A 126 4.84 -1.36 -0.38
N ALA A 127 4.69 -0.06 -0.18
CA ALA A 127 4.23 0.89 -1.19
C ALA A 127 4.65 2.32 -0.88
N GLY A 128 4.61 3.18 -1.88
CA GLY A 128 4.88 4.62 -1.79
C GLY A 128 6.15 5.05 -2.51
N GLU A 129 7.11 4.16 -2.66
CA GLU A 129 8.36 4.33 -3.40
C GLU A 129 8.72 3.01 -4.08
N PRO A 130 9.58 2.99 -5.12
CA PRO A 130 10.11 1.75 -5.68
C PRO A 130 10.90 0.95 -4.65
N LEU A 131 10.65 -0.35 -4.57
CA LEU A 131 11.36 -1.25 -3.67
C LEU A 131 12.71 -1.66 -4.27
N ASN A 132 13.80 -1.40 -3.54
CA ASN A 132 15.10 -1.93 -3.92
C ASN A 132 15.14 -3.45 -3.71
N PRO A 133 15.56 -4.25 -4.73
CA PRO A 133 15.67 -5.70 -4.63
C PRO A 133 16.52 -6.18 -3.44
N GLU A 134 17.59 -5.47 -3.08
CA GLU A 134 18.41 -5.81 -1.91
C GLU A 134 17.60 -5.76 -0.61
N VAL A 135 16.73 -4.77 -0.46
CA VAL A 135 15.86 -4.65 0.73
C VAL A 135 14.90 -5.83 0.80
N TYR A 136 14.32 -6.22 -0.35
CA TYR A 136 13.47 -7.38 -0.46
C TYR A 136 14.21 -8.66 -0.03
N GLU A 137 15.38 -8.91 -0.58
CA GLU A 137 16.15 -10.12 -0.32
C GLU A 137 16.59 -10.23 1.13
N ARG A 138 17.12 -9.14 1.69
CA ARG A 138 17.56 -9.11 3.09
C ARG A 138 16.40 -9.32 4.07
N PHE A 139 15.25 -8.73 3.80
CA PHE A 139 14.07 -8.94 4.63
C PHE A 139 13.56 -10.39 4.54
N LEU A 140 13.50 -10.95 3.33
CA LEU A 140 13.12 -12.34 3.09
C LEU A 140 14.08 -13.31 3.80
N GLN A 141 15.38 -13.12 3.69
CA GLN A 141 16.38 -13.97 4.35
C GLN A 141 16.27 -13.93 5.87
N ALA A 142 15.96 -12.78 6.45
CA ALA A 142 15.91 -12.59 7.88
C ALA A 142 14.58 -13.08 8.52
N THR A 143 13.46 -13.00 7.79
CA THR A 143 12.12 -13.25 8.33
C THR A 143 11.39 -14.43 7.67
N GLY A 144 11.83 -14.87 6.50
CA GLY A 144 11.10 -15.83 5.65
C GLY A 144 9.89 -15.22 4.94
N LEU A 145 9.58 -13.93 5.15
CA LEU A 145 8.43 -13.26 4.57
C LEU A 145 8.80 -12.49 3.31
N LYS A 146 7.95 -12.60 2.29
CA LYS A 146 8.03 -11.82 1.06
C LYS A 146 7.48 -10.42 1.28
N LEU A 147 8.12 -9.42 0.67
CA LEU A 147 7.56 -8.06 0.60
C LEU A 147 6.67 -7.95 -0.65
N MET A 148 5.39 -7.73 -0.45
CA MET A 148 4.41 -7.62 -1.52
C MET A 148 4.28 -6.14 -1.91
N GLU A 149 4.98 -5.76 -2.97
CA GLU A 149 5.01 -4.37 -3.45
C GLU A 149 3.71 -4.00 -4.15
N ALA A 150 3.29 -2.74 -4.00
CA ALA A 150 2.21 -2.17 -4.78
C ALA A 150 2.41 -0.68 -5.08
N TYR A 151 1.72 -0.23 -6.13
CA TYR A 151 1.62 1.15 -6.57
C TYR A 151 0.17 1.62 -6.49
N GLY A 152 0.01 2.84 -6.03
CA GLY A 152 -1.22 3.61 -6.02
C GLY A 152 -0.90 5.08 -5.86
N GLN A 153 -1.90 5.92 -6.03
CA GLN A 153 -1.80 7.37 -5.89
C GLN A 153 -2.92 7.88 -4.98
N THR A 154 -2.87 9.17 -4.63
CA THR A 154 -3.93 9.82 -3.86
C THR A 154 -5.27 9.76 -4.58
N GLU A 155 -5.24 9.78 -5.90
CA GLU A 155 -6.39 9.76 -6.81
C GLU A 155 -7.05 8.38 -6.92
N MET A 156 -6.45 7.33 -6.39
CA MET A 156 -6.92 5.95 -6.61
C MET A 156 -6.64 5.05 -5.41
N THR A 157 -7.18 3.83 -5.43
CA THR A 157 -6.79 2.77 -4.49
C THR A 157 -5.53 2.05 -5.03
N VAL A 158 -5.21 0.84 -4.55
CA VAL A 158 -4.11 0.06 -5.13
C VAL A 158 -4.40 -0.24 -6.60
N GLY A 159 -3.59 0.34 -7.48
CA GLY A 159 -3.74 0.21 -8.94
C GLY A 159 -2.95 -0.94 -9.54
N VAL A 160 -1.71 -1.14 -9.08
CA VAL A 160 -0.84 -2.25 -9.48
C VAL A 160 -0.29 -2.88 -8.22
N GLY A 161 -0.23 -4.20 -8.13
CA GLY A 161 0.31 -4.83 -6.95
C GLY A 161 0.61 -6.32 -7.09
N ASN A 162 1.39 -6.82 -6.14
CA ASN A 162 1.54 -8.24 -5.89
C ASN A 162 0.44 -8.65 -4.91
N PHE A 163 -0.67 -9.16 -5.44
CA PHE A 163 -1.82 -9.55 -4.64
C PHE A 163 -1.61 -10.91 -3.96
N THR A 164 -2.47 -11.22 -3.00
CA THR A 164 -2.46 -12.52 -2.30
C THR A 164 -2.47 -13.70 -3.27
N GLY A 165 -1.63 -14.69 -3.00
CA GLY A 165 -1.44 -15.86 -3.88
C GLY A 165 -0.45 -15.64 -5.03
N MET A 166 0.05 -14.43 -5.26
CA MET A 166 1.08 -14.17 -6.27
C MET A 166 2.49 -14.42 -5.71
N ALA A 167 3.39 -14.83 -6.60
CA ALA A 167 4.82 -14.80 -6.33
C ALA A 167 5.37 -13.44 -6.78
N PRO A 168 5.85 -12.58 -5.85
CA PRO A 168 6.42 -11.29 -6.24
C PRO A 168 7.73 -11.49 -6.98
N LYS A 169 7.98 -10.63 -7.97
CA LYS A 169 9.25 -10.54 -8.68
C LYS A 169 9.96 -9.28 -8.18
N PRO A 170 11.13 -9.38 -7.54
CA PRO A 170 11.88 -8.21 -7.10
C PRO A 170 12.11 -7.21 -8.25
N GLY A 171 11.89 -5.92 -7.98
CA GLY A 171 11.96 -4.85 -8.98
C GLY A 171 10.70 -4.73 -9.86
N SER A 172 9.60 -5.43 -9.53
CA SER A 172 8.32 -5.29 -10.21
C SER A 172 7.21 -4.98 -9.22
N MET A 173 6.41 -3.94 -9.49
CA MET A 173 5.24 -3.59 -8.70
C MET A 173 4.12 -4.64 -8.74
N GLY A 174 4.17 -5.61 -9.66
CA GLY A 174 3.17 -6.67 -9.79
C GLY A 174 2.28 -6.51 -11.02
N ARG A 175 0.97 -6.72 -10.84
CA ARG A 175 -0.03 -6.71 -11.91
C ARG A 175 -1.13 -5.66 -11.65
N PRO A 176 -1.84 -5.21 -12.70
CA PRO A 176 -2.98 -4.32 -12.54
C PRO A 176 -4.03 -4.90 -11.58
N SER A 177 -4.59 -4.05 -10.74
CA SER A 177 -5.71 -4.37 -9.88
C SER A 177 -6.94 -4.73 -10.70
N PRO A 178 -7.76 -5.69 -10.27
CA PRO A 178 -9.01 -6.03 -10.96
C PRO A 178 -10.03 -4.89 -10.96
N LEU A 179 -9.86 -3.87 -10.11
CA LEU A 179 -10.73 -2.69 -10.08
C LEU A 179 -10.52 -1.79 -11.31
N TYR A 180 -9.31 -1.78 -11.87
CA TYR A 180 -8.93 -0.86 -12.92
C TYR A 180 -8.66 -1.59 -14.22
N ARG A 181 -9.12 -0.99 -15.31
CA ARG A 181 -8.67 -1.35 -16.65
C ARG A 181 -7.49 -0.46 -17.00
N MET A 182 -6.28 -0.91 -16.69
CA MET A 182 -5.05 -0.15 -16.90
C MET A 182 -4.39 -0.49 -18.22
N PHE A 183 -3.78 0.53 -18.84
CA PHE A 183 -2.97 0.41 -20.04
C PHE A 183 -1.65 1.16 -19.84
N LEU A 184 -0.65 0.77 -20.60
CA LEU A 184 0.50 1.63 -20.87
C LEU A 184 0.27 2.31 -22.22
N VAL A 185 0.42 3.63 -22.23
CA VAL A 185 0.24 4.44 -23.44
C VAL A 185 1.50 5.21 -23.79
N ARG A 186 1.74 5.35 -25.09
CA ARG A 186 2.78 6.22 -25.63
C ARG A 186 2.39 7.69 -25.47
N PRO A 187 3.31 8.64 -25.71
CA PRO A 187 3.00 10.09 -25.65
C PRO A 187 1.89 10.55 -26.61
N ASP A 188 1.65 9.82 -27.67
CA ASP A 188 0.56 10.09 -28.64
C ASP A 188 -0.79 9.47 -28.22
N GLY A 189 -0.84 8.80 -27.06
CA GLY A 189 -2.04 8.16 -26.51
C GLY A 189 -2.32 6.75 -27.06
N THR A 190 -1.49 6.22 -27.96
CA THR A 190 -1.64 4.84 -28.45
C THR A 190 -1.16 3.82 -27.43
N PRO A 191 -1.78 2.62 -27.35
CA PRO A 191 -1.31 1.56 -26.46
C PRO A 191 0.11 1.12 -26.76
N CYS A 192 0.90 0.85 -25.70
CA CYS A 192 2.22 0.25 -25.82
C CYS A 192 2.16 -1.24 -26.14
N ASP A 193 3.17 -1.70 -26.87
CA ASP A 193 3.41 -3.13 -27.06
C ASP A 193 4.10 -3.76 -25.82
N ALA A 194 4.13 -5.09 -25.77
CA ALA A 194 4.78 -5.80 -24.69
C ALA A 194 6.30 -5.50 -24.67
N GLY A 195 6.82 -5.09 -23.53
CA GLY A 195 8.22 -4.70 -23.34
C GLY A 195 8.51 -3.22 -23.60
N GLU A 196 7.55 -2.45 -24.06
CA GLU A 196 7.66 -0.99 -24.22
C GLU A 196 7.42 -0.24 -22.92
N GLN A 197 8.07 0.92 -22.78
CA GLN A 197 7.80 1.88 -21.70
C GLN A 197 6.66 2.80 -22.10
N GLY A 198 5.79 3.13 -21.13
CA GLY A 198 4.70 4.06 -21.34
C GLY A 198 4.14 4.63 -20.03
N GLU A 199 3.24 5.57 -20.17
CA GLU A 199 2.45 6.12 -19.07
C GLU A 199 1.33 5.16 -18.66
N ILE A 200 1.09 5.04 -17.34
CA ILE A 200 -0.06 4.29 -16.82
C ILE A 200 -1.33 5.12 -17.03
N ALA A 201 -2.26 4.61 -17.82
CA ALA A 201 -3.55 5.23 -18.09
C ALA A 201 -4.72 4.37 -17.58
N ILE A 202 -5.74 5.05 -17.06
CA ILE A 202 -7.00 4.44 -16.60
C ILE A 202 -8.13 5.16 -17.31
N PRO A 203 -9.10 4.44 -17.94
CA PRO A 203 -10.26 5.08 -18.55
C PRO A 203 -11.09 5.87 -17.53
N ALA A 204 -11.50 7.08 -17.88
CA ALA A 204 -12.21 7.99 -16.97
C ALA A 204 -13.55 7.44 -16.46
N ASP A 205 -14.23 6.58 -17.23
CA ASP A 205 -15.46 5.91 -16.80
C ASP A 205 -15.22 4.97 -15.62
N ARG A 206 -14.03 4.36 -15.55
CA ARG A 206 -13.65 3.49 -14.43
C ARG A 206 -13.32 4.28 -13.16
N CYS A 207 -12.68 5.43 -13.31
CA CYS A 207 -12.43 6.32 -12.17
C CYS A 207 -13.74 6.75 -11.52
N ARG A 208 -14.71 7.20 -12.32
CA ARG A 208 -16.04 7.60 -11.83
C ARG A 208 -16.82 6.47 -11.16
N ALA A 209 -16.72 5.25 -11.68
CA ALA A 209 -17.39 4.08 -11.10
C ALA A 209 -16.84 3.67 -9.73
N LEU A 210 -15.66 4.15 -9.36
CA LEU A 210 -14.98 3.89 -8.09
C LEU A 210 -14.97 5.09 -7.14
N GLY A 211 -15.73 6.15 -7.46
CA GLY A 211 -15.86 7.33 -6.60
C GLY A 211 -14.63 8.25 -6.58
N MET A 212 -13.87 8.24 -7.67
CA MET A 212 -12.64 9.03 -7.83
C MET A 212 -12.83 10.21 -8.79
#